data_8752792bfb3c223ef391de8a10d05ffd
#
_entry.id   8752792bfb3c223ef391de8a10d05ffd
#
_cell.length_a   1.000
_cell.length_b   1.000
_cell.length_c   1.000
_cell.angle_alpha   90.00
_cell.angle_beta   90.00
_cell.angle_gamma   90.00
#
_symmetry.space_group_name_H-M   'P 1'
#
loop_
_entity.id
_entity.type
_entity.pdbx_description
1 polymer ?
#
loop_
_entity_poly.entity_id
_entity_poly.type
_entity_poly.pdbx_seq_one_letter_code
_entity_poly.pdbx_strand_id
1 'polypeptide(L)'
;MSDTAHRDDKPTDGQAPALLLAEFNTPAECIHAAEALRDAGYKDFDAHTPFPVHGMDAAMGMADSKLGLIVFPIGILGATLAFAMMHWMNNIDYRIIIGGKPASIASLPSMIPIMFELMVLLSAFAAVFGMLGLNKLPRHHHPIFNSERFKEFSNDKFFVSVESTDPKWSTDKTRKLLEGLHPASVELVYDDEEGGEDLEDDSAHASGAHA
;
A
#
# COMPACT_ATOMS: atom_id res chain seq x y z
N MET A 1 -35.09 -22.03 -7.26
CA MET A 1 -34.92 -22.75 -6.00
C MET A 1 -33.52 -23.33 -6.05
N SER A 2 -32.53 -22.61 -5.60
CA SER A 2 -31.23 -23.16 -5.27
C SER A 2 -30.80 -22.49 -3.96
N ASP A 3 -30.87 -23.31 -2.96
CA ASP A 3 -30.49 -23.12 -1.58
C ASP A 3 -28.97 -22.92 -1.55
N THR A 4 -28.50 -21.67 -1.59
CA THR A 4 -27.12 -21.35 -1.31
C THR A 4 -26.94 -21.41 0.18
N ALA A 5 -26.58 -22.59 0.63
CA ALA A 5 -26.20 -22.87 2.01
C ALA A 5 -25.27 -21.77 2.51
N HIS A 6 -25.78 -21.03 3.46
CA HIS A 6 -25.03 -20.24 4.44
C HIS A 6 -23.99 -21.17 5.07
N ARG A 7 -22.79 -21.12 4.54
CA ARG A 7 -21.65 -21.79 5.18
C ARG A 7 -21.34 -20.96 6.41
N ASP A 8 -21.84 -21.43 7.52
CA ASP A 8 -21.58 -20.85 8.84
C ASP A 8 -20.07 -20.62 8.99
N ASP A 9 -19.71 -19.34 9.21
CA ASP A 9 -18.41 -18.88 9.69
C ASP A 9 -18.13 -19.49 11.08
N LYS A 10 -17.83 -20.79 11.12
CA LYS A 10 -17.38 -21.41 12.34
C LYS A 10 -15.90 -21.16 12.48
N PRO A 11 -15.48 -20.40 13.49
CA PRO A 11 -14.07 -20.30 13.83
C PRO A 11 -13.55 -21.72 14.10
N THR A 12 -12.46 -22.08 13.46
CA THR A 12 -11.64 -23.18 13.93
C THR A 12 -11.12 -22.76 15.30
N ASP A 13 -11.25 -23.62 16.30
CA ASP A 13 -10.97 -23.32 17.70
C ASP A 13 -9.59 -22.64 17.83
N GLY A 14 -9.57 -21.35 18.19
CA GLY A 14 -8.36 -20.58 18.47
C GLY A 14 -8.01 -19.43 17.51
N GLN A 15 -8.67 -19.29 16.37
CA GLN A 15 -8.38 -18.21 15.41
C GLN A 15 -8.96 -16.87 15.87
N ALA A 16 -8.09 -15.82 15.90
CA ALA A 16 -8.54 -14.46 16.17
C ALA A 16 -9.18 -13.82 14.92
N PRO A 17 -10.26 -13.05 15.06
CA PRO A 17 -10.84 -12.32 13.92
C PRO A 17 -9.82 -11.30 13.38
N ALA A 18 -9.53 -11.36 12.08
CA ALA A 18 -8.59 -10.47 11.42
C ALA A 18 -9.28 -9.22 10.88
N LEU A 19 -10.43 -9.37 10.23
CA LEU A 19 -11.18 -8.25 9.68
C LEU A 19 -12.67 -8.59 9.52
N LEU A 20 -13.49 -7.56 9.37
CA LEU A 20 -14.89 -7.66 9.00
C LEU A 20 -15.06 -7.13 7.57
N LEU A 21 -15.63 -7.93 6.69
CA LEU A 21 -15.84 -7.62 5.27
C LEU A 21 -17.33 -7.43 5.01
N ALA A 22 -17.71 -6.29 4.42
CA ALA A 22 -19.07 -6.00 4.00
C ALA A 22 -19.12 -5.85 2.48
N GLU A 23 -20.07 -6.53 1.85
CA GLU A 23 -20.31 -6.52 0.40
C GLU A 23 -21.44 -5.56 0.06
N PHE A 24 -21.24 -4.76 -0.99
CA PHE A 24 -22.23 -3.84 -1.55
C PHE A 24 -22.41 -4.06 -3.05
N ASN A 25 -23.61 -3.78 -3.55
CA ASN A 25 -23.93 -3.98 -4.97
C ASN A 25 -23.66 -2.73 -5.82
N THR A 26 -23.57 -1.56 -5.22
CA THR A 26 -23.39 -0.30 -5.94
C THR A 26 -22.24 0.54 -5.37
N PRO A 27 -21.53 1.32 -6.22
CA PRO A 27 -20.50 2.23 -5.76
C PRO A 27 -21.03 3.29 -4.79
N ALA A 28 -22.27 3.72 -4.93
CA ALA A 28 -22.89 4.72 -4.06
C ALA A 28 -23.08 4.19 -2.62
N GLU A 29 -23.50 2.94 -2.47
CA GLU A 29 -23.61 2.29 -1.15
C GLU A 29 -22.24 2.12 -0.49
N CYS A 30 -21.22 1.75 -1.28
CA CYS A 30 -19.85 1.63 -0.80
C CYS A 30 -19.28 2.98 -0.31
N ILE A 31 -19.52 4.07 -1.06
CA ILE A 31 -19.14 5.44 -0.63
C ILE A 31 -19.83 5.79 0.68
N HIS A 32 -21.14 5.57 0.78
CA HIS A 32 -21.91 5.86 1.99
C HIS A 32 -21.43 5.05 3.20
N ALA A 33 -21.02 3.79 2.97
CA ALA A 33 -20.45 2.95 4.01
C ALA A 33 -19.09 3.47 4.48
N ALA A 34 -18.23 3.91 3.54
CA ALA A 34 -16.95 4.53 3.88
C ALA A 34 -17.12 5.83 4.68
N GLU A 35 -18.07 6.68 4.29
CA GLU A 35 -18.42 7.91 5.03
C GLU A 35 -18.89 7.60 6.45
N ALA A 36 -19.78 6.62 6.60
CA ALA A 36 -20.32 6.23 7.90
C ALA A 36 -19.22 5.69 8.85
N LEU A 37 -18.28 4.89 8.32
CA LEU A 37 -17.13 4.42 9.10
C LEU A 37 -16.20 5.55 9.51
N ARG A 38 -15.87 6.45 8.58
CA ARG A 38 -15.07 7.66 8.86
C ARG A 38 -15.71 8.50 9.95
N ASP A 39 -17.02 8.80 9.83
CA ASP A 39 -17.77 9.64 10.76
C ASP A 39 -17.93 8.97 12.13
N ALA A 40 -18.02 7.64 12.15
CA ALA A 40 -17.93 6.86 13.38
C ALA A 40 -16.50 6.86 13.98
N GLY A 41 -15.50 7.31 13.21
CA GLY A 41 -14.11 7.53 13.62
C GLY A 41 -13.25 6.27 13.59
N TYR A 42 -13.58 5.30 12.73
CA TYR A 42 -12.68 4.22 12.35
C TYR A 42 -11.52 4.78 11.52
N LYS A 43 -10.36 4.14 11.59
CA LYS A 43 -9.13 4.57 10.92
C LYS A 43 -8.52 3.48 10.05
N ASP A 44 -8.60 2.24 10.51
CA ASP A 44 -8.02 1.08 9.84
C ASP A 44 -9.13 0.32 9.10
N PHE A 45 -9.65 0.95 8.05
CA PHE A 45 -10.62 0.37 7.12
C PHE A 45 -10.24 0.69 5.68
N ASP A 46 -10.64 -0.15 4.74
CA ASP A 46 -10.34 0.02 3.32
C ASP A 46 -11.56 -0.29 2.45
N ALA A 47 -11.59 0.30 1.25
CA ALA A 47 -12.64 0.09 0.26
C ALA A 47 -12.08 -0.54 -1.01
N HIS A 48 -12.58 -1.71 -1.36
CA HIS A 48 -12.13 -2.48 -2.52
C HIS A 48 -13.17 -2.39 -3.63
N THR A 49 -12.76 -1.81 -4.76
CA THR A 49 -13.66 -1.57 -5.89
C THR A 49 -13.05 -2.07 -7.19
N PRO A 50 -13.84 -2.63 -8.14
CA PRO A 50 -13.32 -3.16 -9.40
C PRO A 50 -12.82 -2.06 -10.35
N PHE A 51 -13.20 -0.82 -10.13
CA PHE A 51 -12.77 0.35 -10.88
C PHE A 51 -12.66 1.58 -9.97
N PRO A 52 -11.86 2.60 -10.36
CA PRO A 52 -11.72 3.81 -9.56
C PRO A 52 -13.05 4.56 -9.40
N VAL A 53 -13.48 4.74 -8.14
CA VAL A 53 -14.72 5.44 -7.82
C VAL A 53 -14.39 6.86 -7.38
N HIS A 54 -14.90 7.85 -8.11
CA HIS A 54 -14.71 9.26 -7.78
C HIS A 54 -15.34 9.61 -6.44
N GLY A 55 -14.58 10.29 -5.59
CA GLY A 55 -15.03 10.69 -4.26
C GLY A 55 -14.74 9.69 -3.15
N MET A 56 -14.22 8.49 -3.45
CA MET A 56 -13.90 7.48 -2.44
C MET A 56 -12.84 7.99 -1.46
N ASP A 57 -11.79 8.66 -1.94
CA ASP A 57 -10.74 9.23 -1.09
C ASP A 57 -11.29 10.22 -0.08
N ALA A 58 -12.24 11.07 -0.51
CA ALA A 58 -12.91 12.04 0.36
C ALA A 58 -13.86 11.32 1.34
N ALA A 59 -14.58 10.29 0.89
CA ALA A 59 -15.46 9.48 1.72
C ALA A 59 -14.68 8.77 2.84
N MET A 60 -13.53 8.20 2.51
CA MET A 60 -12.61 7.58 3.49
C MET A 60 -11.87 8.60 4.36
N GLY A 61 -11.90 9.88 4.02
CA GLY A 61 -11.17 10.92 4.74
C GLY A 61 -9.65 10.83 4.55
N MET A 62 -9.21 10.28 3.42
CA MET A 62 -7.78 10.13 3.11
C MET A 62 -7.13 11.49 2.92
N ALA A 63 -5.99 11.70 3.57
CA ALA A 63 -5.18 12.89 3.38
C ALA A 63 -4.28 12.73 2.15
N ASP A 64 -3.81 13.87 1.63
CA ASP A 64 -2.83 13.89 0.53
C ASP A 64 -1.59 13.06 0.85
N SER A 65 -1.06 12.40 -0.19
CA SER A 65 0.12 11.56 -0.05
C SER A 65 1.35 12.35 0.45
N LYS A 66 1.99 11.84 1.49
CA LYS A 66 3.24 12.40 2.02
C LYS A 66 4.47 12.07 1.16
N LEU A 67 4.29 11.27 0.11
CA LEU A 67 5.39 10.83 -0.76
C LEU A 67 6.14 12.02 -1.38
N GLY A 68 5.42 13.04 -1.86
CA GLY A 68 6.03 14.25 -2.42
C GLY A 68 6.93 15.00 -1.43
N LEU A 69 6.54 15.02 -0.14
CA LEU A 69 7.35 15.63 0.92
C LEU A 69 8.65 14.88 1.21
N ILE A 70 8.71 13.58 0.87
CA ILE A 70 9.92 12.75 0.99
C ILE A 70 10.80 12.93 -0.26
N VAL A 71 10.20 12.86 -1.45
CA VAL A 71 10.91 12.90 -2.73
C VAL A 71 11.58 14.25 -2.98
N PHE A 72 10.90 15.35 -2.69
CA PHE A 72 11.40 16.71 -2.96
C PHE A 72 12.72 17.04 -2.24
N PRO A 73 12.85 16.89 -0.91
CA PRO A 73 14.10 17.19 -0.23
C PRO A 73 15.24 16.26 -0.63
N ILE A 74 14.95 14.99 -0.92
CA ILE A 74 15.97 14.04 -1.38
C ILE A 74 16.47 14.42 -2.79
N GLY A 75 15.60 14.91 -3.66
CA GLY A 75 16.00 15.47 -4.95
C GLY A 75 16.92 16.69 -4.82
N ILE A 76 16.58 17.63 -3.95
CA ILE A 76 17.45 18.79 -3.66
C ILE A 76 18.79 18.34 -3.09
N LEU A 77 18.78 17.34 -2.19
CA LEU A 77 20.01 16.76 -1.64
C LEU A 77 20.89 16.20 -2.77
N GLY A 78 20.29 15.50 -3.75
CA GLY A 78 20.98 14.99 -4.92
C GLY A 78 21.67 16.06 -5.74
N ALA A 79 20.94 17.14 -6.07
CA ALA A 79 21.51 18.29 -6.80
C ALA A 79 22.64 18.96 -6.01
N THR A 80 22.47 19.13 -4.71
CA THR A 80 23.46 19.77 -3.84
C THR A 80 24.72 18.91 -3.73
N LEU A 81 24.57 17.60 -3.57
CA LEU A 81 25.66 16.65 -3.49
C LEU A 81 26.48 16.62 -4.79
N ALA A 82 25.79 16.60 -5.93
CA ALA A 82 26.41 16.68 -7.24
C ALA A 82 27.21 17.97 -7.42
N PHE A 83 26.62 19.10 -7.05
CA PHE A 83 27.31 20.39 -7.08
C PHE A 83 28.55 20.38 -6.20
N ALA A 84 28.44 19.96 -4.95
CA ALA A 84 29.56 19.91 -4.01
C ALA A 84 30.69 19.01 -4.52
N MET A 85 30.36 17.81 -5.02
CA MET A 85 31.30 16.86 -5.58
C MET A 85 32.02 17.46 -6.81
N MET A 86 31.28 17.98 -7.77
CA MET A 86 31.83 18.56 -8.99
C MET A 86 32.67 19.81 -8.72
N HIS A 87 32.21 20.66 -7.79
CA HIS A 87 32.95 21.87 -7.40
C HIS A 87 34.26 21.49 -6.72
N TRP A 88 34.23 20.54 -5.80
CA TRP A 88 35.43 20.05 -5.11
C TRP A 88 36.44 19.48 -6.10
N MET A 89 36.02 18.50 -6.91
CA MET A 89 36.91 17.83 -7.85
C MET A 89 37.51 18.76 -8.89
N ASN A 90 36.72 19.66 -9.48
CA ASN A 90 37.19 20.48 -10.61
C ASN A 90 37.85 21.80 -10.20
N ASN A 91 37.58 22.33 -9.01
CA ASN A 91 38.03 23.66 -8.63
C ASN A 91 39.02 23.66 -7.44
N ILE A 92 38.97 22.63 -6.58
CA ILE A 92 39.76 22.56 -5.36
C ILE A 92 40.85 21.52 -5.45
N ASP A 93 40.47 20.24 -5.66
CA ASP A 93 41.40 19.11 -5.64
C ASP A 93 42.26 19.08 -6.89
N TYR A 94 41.70 18.88 -8.06
CA TYR A 94 42.39 18.87 -9.33
C TYR A 94 41.76 19.86 -10.32
N ARG A 95 42.42 21.02 -10.53
CA ARG A 95 41.90 22.07 -11.40
C ARG A 95 42.00 21.68 -12.88
N ILE A 96 40.88 21.20 -13.43
CA ILE A 96 40.76 20.88 -14.84
C ILE A 96 40.29 22.12 -15.60
N ILE A 97 41.24 22.76 -16.33
CA ILE A 97 40.94 23.93 -17.16
C ILE A 97 40.95 23.47 -18.63
N ILE A 98 39.75 23.34 -19.21
CA ILE A 98 39.58 22.98 -20.63
C ILE A 98 38.80 24.09 -21.30
N GLY A 99 39.27 24.57 -22.45
CA GLY A 99 38.57 25.60 -23.24
C GLY A 99 38.34 26.93 -22.51
N GLY A 100 39.26 27.32 -21.60
CA GLY A 100 39.15 28.59 -20.88
C GLY A 100 38.12 28.59 -19.74
N LYS A 101 37.61 27.43 -19.34
CA LYS A 101 36.65 27.29 -18.21
C LYS A 101 37.29 27.81 -16.92
N PRO A 102 36.64 28.75 -16.21
CA PRO A 102 37.16 29.29 -14.96
C PRO A 102 37.11 28.23 -13.84
N ALA A 103 38.17 28.12 -13.03
CA ALA A 103 38.16 27.29 -11.82
C ALA A 103 37.47 28.04 -10.66
N SER A 104 36.17 28.29 -10.81
CA SER A 104 35.34 29.02 -9.84
C SER A 104 33.89 28.63 -9.97
N ILE A 105 33.03 29.24 -9.16
CA ILE A 105 31.57 29.06 -9.22
C ILE A 105 30.97 29.47 -10.59
N ALA A 106 31.68 30.31 -11.36
CA ALA A 106 31.28 30.67 -12.73
C ALA A 106 31.27 29.47 -13.70
N SER A 107 31.86 28.32 -13.31
CA SER A 107 31.77 27.06 -14.06
C SER A 107 30.47 26.30 -13.82
N LEU A 108 29.55 26.80 -13.00
CA LEU A 108 28.26 26.18 -12.66
C LEU A 108 27.47 25.69 -13.90
N PRO A 109 27.37 26.44 -15.03
CA PRO A 109 26.62 25.95 -16.19
C PRO A 109 27.10 24.59 -16.71
N SER A 110 28.41 24.31 -16.62
CA SER A 110 28.97 23.02 -17.03
C SER A 110 28.67 21.88 -16.06
N MET A 111 28.20 22.16 -14.85
CA MET A 111 27.86 21.17 -13.81
C MET A 111 26.37 20.81 -13.80
N ILE A 112 25.52 21.66 -14.41
CA ILE A 112 24.06 21.50 -14.43
C ILE A 112 23.61 20.10 -14.91
N PRO A 113 24.16 19.52 -15.99
CA PRO A 113 23.73 18.20 -16.46
C PRO A 113 23.88 17.11 -15.40
N ILE A 114 25.02 17.10 -14.69
CA ILE A 114 25.30 16.09 -13.65
C ILE A 114 24.46 16.36 -12.39
N MET A 115 24.26 17.64 -12.04
CA MET A 115 23.36 18.01 -10.95
C MET A 115 21.93 17.54 -11.20
N PHE A 116 21.44 17.71 -12.42
CA PHE A 116 20.12 17.22 -12.84
C PHE A 116 20.04 15.70 -12.80
N GLU A 117 21.03 15.00 -13.29
CA GLU A 117 21.09 13.53 -13.30
C GLU A 117 21.02 12.97 -11.88
N LEU A 118 21.83 13.48 -10.97
CA LEU A 118 21.87 12.99 -9.58
C LEU A 118 20.57 13.39 -8.82
N MET A 119 20.02 14.55 -9.13
CA MET A 119 18.72 14.97 -8.59
C MET A 119 17.62 13.99 -8.98
N VAL A 120 17.52 13.64 -10.27
CA VAL A 120 16.50 12.72 -10.78
C VAL A 120 16.73 11.31 -10.24
N LEU A 121 17.98 10.83 -10.21
CA LEU A 121 18.31 9.51 -9.70
C LEU A 121 17.89 9.34 -8.23
N LEU A 122 18.29 10.28 -7.38
CA LEU A 122 17.92 10.21 -5.96
C LEU A 122 16.41 10.40 -5.73
N SER A 123 15.76 11.26 -6.53
CA SER A 123 14.30 11.39 -6.50
C SER A 123 13.58 10.09 -6.89
N ALA A 124 14.08 9.39 -7.90
CA ALA A 124 13.52 8.11 -8.33
C ALA A 124 13.65 7.05 -7.23
N PHE A 125 14.82 6.91 -6.61
CA PHE A 125 14.99 6.01 -5.47
C PHE A 125 14.11 6.41 -4.29
N ALA A 126 14.01 7.70 -3.97
CA ALA A 126 13.15 8.18 -2.91
C ALA A 126 11.67 7.87 -3.18
N ALA A 127 11.22 7.96 -4.43
CA ALA A 127 9.87 7.61 -4.81
C ALA A 127 9.60 6.11 -4.63
N VAL A 128 10.49 5.24 -5.11
CA VAL A 128 10.33 3.79 -5.00
C VAL A 128 10.37 3.35 -3.53
N PHE A 129 11.45 3.68 -2.81
CA PHE A 129 11.60 3.24 -1.42
C PHE A 129 10.61 3.94 -0.49
N GLY A 130 10.27 5.20 -0.77
CA GLY A 130 9.24 5.93 -0.05
C GLY A 130 7.87 5.29 -0.21
N MET A 131 7.49 4.91 -1.43
CA MET A 131 6.23 4.20 -1.70
C MET A 131 6.18 2.84 -1.00
N LEU A 132 7.24 2.02 -1.14
CA LEU A 132 7.33 0.72 -0.47
C LEU A 132 7.25 0.87 1.06
N GLY A 133 7.97 1.84 1.63
CA GLY A 133 7.99 2.09 3.06
C GLY A 133 6.65 2.60 3.61
N LEU A 134 5.99 3.53 2.90
CA LEU A 134 4.68 4.05 3.31
C LEU A 134 3.60 2.96 3.25
N ASN A 135 3.68 2.06 2.27
CA ASN A 135 2.74 0.94 2.12
C ASN A 135 3.13 -0.29 2.95
N LYS A 136 4.21 -0.22 3.72
CA LYS A 136 4.73 -1.35 4.53
C LYS A 136 4.99 -2.62 3.69
N LEU A 137 5.42 -2.46 2.45
CA LEU A 137 5.78 -3.57 1.56
C LEU A 137 7.26 -3.97 1.76
N PRO A 138 7.63 -5.27 1.57
CA PRO A 138 6.82 -6.39 1.09
C PRO A 138 5.88 -6.98 2.15
N ARG A 139 4.64 -7.26 1.74
CA ARG A 139 3.64 -7.93 2.58
C ARG A 139 3.16 -9.15 1.77
N HIS A 140 3.53 -10.35 2.21
CA HIS A 140 3.32 -11.57 1.42
C HIS A 140 1.89 -12.13 1.54
N HIS A 141 1.22 -11.87 2.66
CA HIS A 141 -0.12 -12.35 2.95
C HIS A 141 -1.00 -11.22 3.53
N HIS A 142 -2.27 -11.24 3.19
CA HIS A 142 -3.29 -10.38 3.80
C HIS A 142 -4.54 -11.23 4.07
N PRO A 143 -5.10 -11.21 5.29
CA PRO A 143 -6.23 -12.06 5.68
C PRO A 143 -7.46 -11.95 4.79
N ILE A 144 -7.65 -10.84 4.08
CA ILE A 144 -8.77 -10.61 3.18
C ILE A 144 -8.88 -11.67 2.08
N PHE A 145 -7.75 -12.26 1.66
CA PHE A 145 -7.73 -13.31 0.64
C PHE A 145 -8.25 -14.66 1.12
N ASN A 146 -8.47 -14.83 2.43
CA ASN A 146 -9.10 -16.02 3.00
C ASN A 146 -10.61 -16.04 2.75
N SER A 147 -11.21 -14.89 2.36
CA SER A 147 -12.62 -14.83 1.98
C SER A 147 -12.82 -15.31 0.54
N GLU A 148 -13.65 -16.33 0.37
CA GLU A 148 -14.08 -16.80 -0.96
C GLU A 148 -14.89 -15.72 -1.72
N ARG A 149 -15.69 -14.92 -1.00
CA ARG A 149 -16.50 -13.85 -1.57
C ARG A 149 -15.65 -12.69 -2.08
N PHE A 150 -14.54 -12.42 -1.43
CA PHE A 150 -13.65 -11.35 -1.87
C PHE A 150 -13.05 -11.58 -3.26
N LYS A 151 -13.03 -12.82 -3.76
CA LYS A 151 -12.61 -13.12 -5.13
C LYS A 151 -13.49 -12.42 -6.20
N GLU A 152 -14.72 -12.07 -5.85
CA GLU A 152 -15.66 -11.37 -6.76
C GLU A 152 -15.42 -9.85 -6.84
N PHE A 153 -14.52 -9.27 -6.01
CA PHE A 153 -14.21 -7.85 -6.04
C PHE A 153 -13.69 -7.35 -7.39
N SER A 154 -13.06 -8.23 -8.17
CA SER A 154 -12.53 -7.92 -9.51
C SER A 154 -13.61 -7.91 -10.59
N ASN A 155 -14.82 -8.36 -10.33
CA ASN A 155 -15.89 -8.43 -11.30
C ASN A 155 -16.82 -7.21 -11.20
N ASP A 156 -17.75 -7.21 -10.26
CA ASP A 156 -18.83 -6.23 -10.18
C ASP A 156 -19.22 -5.88 -8.72
N LYS A 157 -18.52 -6.41 -7.73
CA LYS A 157 -18.84 -6.21 -6.33
C LYS A 157 -17.94 -5.18 -5.67
N PHE A 158 -18.49 -4.51 -4.70
CA PHE A 158 -17.82 -3.48 -3.91
C PHE A 158 -17.72 -3.97 -2.47
N PHE A 159 -16.54 -3.86 -1.88
CA PHE A 159 -16.32 -4.34 -0.53
C PHE A 159 -15.74 -3.24 0.34
N VAL A 160 -16.14 -3.24 1.61
CA VAL A 160 -15.52 -2.44 2.66
C VAL A 160 -15.01 -3.39 3.73
N SER A 161 -13.73 -3.30 4.04
CA SER A 161 -13.08 -4.09 5.08
C SER A 161 -12.73 -3.20 6.27
N VAL A 162 -12.94 -3.70 7.49
CA VAL A 162 -12.50 -3.05 8.73
C VAL A 162 -11.57 -4.00 9.45
N GLU A 163 -10.32 -3.57 9.67
CA GLU A 163 -9.30 -4.41 10.32
C GLU A 163 -9.51 -4.51 11.83
N SER A 164 -9.17 -5.66 12.41
CA SER A 164 -9.22 -5.86 13.86
C SER A 164 -8.20 -5.03 14.64
N THR A 165 -7.20 -4.46 13.94
CA THR A 165 -6.19 -3.56 14.49
C THR A 165 -6.72 -2.17 14.81
N ASP A 166 -7.92 -1.81 14.32
CA ASP A 166 -8.52 -0.49 14.57
C ASP A 166 -8.78 -0.28 16.08
N PRO A 167 -8.40 0.89 16.64
CA PRO A 167 -8.63 1.20 18.06
C PRO A 167 -10.09 1.15 18.51
N LYS A 168 -11.04 1.30 17.58
CA LYS A 168 -12.48 1.22 17.83
C LYS A 168 -13.08 -0.14 17.53
N TRP A 169 -12.25 -1.09 17.12
CA TRP A 169 -12.70 -2.42 16.79
C TRP A 169 -13.52 -3.06 17.90
N SER A 170 -14.66 -3.56 17.52
CA SER A 170 -15.49 -4.45 18.32
C SER A 170 -16.35 -5.25 17.38
N THR A 171 -16.19 -6.54 17.34
CA THR A 171 -16.91 -7.44 16.43
C THR A 171 -18.41 -7.15 16.39
N ASP A 172 -19.06 -7.02 17.55
CA ASP A 172 -20.51 -6.78 17.64
C ASP A 172 -20.91 -5.36 17.20
N LYS A 173 -20.14 -4.33 17.60
CA LYS A 173 -20.46 -2.94 17.28
C LYS A 173 -20.19 -2.62 15.82
N THR A 174 -19.05 -3.07 15.30
CA THR A 174 -18.65 -2.87 13.91
C THR A 174 -19.62 -3.61 12.99
N ARG A 175 -20.00 -4.85 13.35
CA ARG A 175 -20.98 -5.62 12.60
C ARG A 175 -22.35 -4.93 12.54
N LYS A 176 -22.88 -4.48 13.68
CA LYS A 176 -24.16 -3.75 13.75
C LYS A 176 -24.14 -2.46 12.93
N LEU A 177 -23.02 -1.75 12.93
CA LEU A 177 -22.87 -0.53 12.13
C LEU A 177 -22.94 -0.86 10.65
N LEU A 178 -22.18 -1.86 10.19
CA LEU A 178 -22.19 -2.28 8.80
C LEU A 178 -23.56 -2.85 8.39
N GLU A 179 -24.18 -3.71 9.18
CA GLU A 179 -25.53 -4.24 8.91
C GLU A 179 -26.58 -3.13 8.81
N GLY A 180 -26.43 -2.04 9.57
CA GLY A 180 -27.30 -0.85 9.49
C GLY A 180 -27.23 -0.09 8.17
N LEU A 181 -26.19 -0.37 7.35
CA LEU A 181 -26.00 0.24 6.02
C LEU A 181 -26.57 -0.64 4.88
N HIS A 182 -27.28 -1.72 5.22
CA HIS A 182 -27.93 -2.64 4.30
C HIS A 182 -26.97 -3.27 3.26
N PRO A 183 -25.84 -3.85 3.68
CA PRO A 183 -24.95 -4.57 2.79
C PRO A 183 -25.63 -5.81 2.19
N ALA A 184 -25.13 -6.30 1.07
CA ALA A 184 -25.55 -7.58 0.50
C ALA A 184 -25.15 -8.76 1.39
N SER A 185 -23.98 -8.65 2.03
CA SER A 185 -23.48 -9.62 3.02
C SER A 185 -22.47 -8.98 3.98
N VAL A 186 -22.32 -9.56 5.17
CA VAL A 186 -21.27 -9.22 6.14
C VAL A 186 -20.60 -10.51 6.58
N GLU A 187 -19.31 -10.62 6.36
CA GLU A 187 -18.49 -11.78 6.69
C GLU A 187 -17.39 -11.40 7.68
N LEU A 188 -17.14 -12.27 8.67
CA LEU A 188 -16.01 -12.15 9.58
C LEU A 188 -14.88 -13.05 9.06
N VAL A 189 -13.76 -12.45 8.69
CA VAL A 189 -12.60 -13.15 8.15
C VAL A 189 -11.57 -13.36 9.25
N TYR A 190 -11.02 -14.58 9.31
CA TYR A 190 -10.01 -14.99 10.28
C TYR A 190 -8.63 -15.03 9.60
N ASP A 191 -7.59 -14.86 10.39
CA ASP A 191 -6.21 -15.01 9.92
C ASP A 191 -5.82 -16.48 10.04
N ASP A 192 -5.43 -17.09 8.93
CA ASP A 192 -4.88 -18.45 8.93
C ASP A 192 -3.38 -18.32 9.22
N GLU A 193 -2.96 -18.62 10.45
CA GLU A 193 -1.53 -18.66 10.83
C GLU A 193 -0.73 -19.75 10.10
N GLU A 194 -1.39 -20.62 9.32
CA GLU A 194 -0.78 -21.78 8.67
C GLU A 194 -0.13 -21.52 7.30
N GLY A 195 -0.14 -20.28 6.78
CA GLY A 195 0.47 -19.94 5.47
C GLY A 195 2.01 -19.99 5.41
N GLY A 196 2.70 -20.44 6.46
CA GLY A 196 4.16 -20.48 6.55
C GLY A 196 4.82 -21.84 6.38
N GLU A 197 4.09 -22.95 6.47
CA GLU A 197 4.70 -24.28 6.51
C GLU A 197 4.66 -25.07 5.18
N ASP A 198 3.80 -24.72 4.23
CA ASP A 198 3.62 -25.51 3.00
C ASP A 198 4.71 -25.30 1.91
N LEU A 199 5.68 -24.41 2.11
CA LEU A 199 6.76 -24.17 1.14
C LEU A 199 8.04 -24.97 1.40
N GLU A 200 8.15 -25.73 2.51
CA GLU A 200 9.34 -26.51 2.80
C GLU A 200 9.28 -27.99 2.34
N ASP A 201 8.10 -28.54 2.03
CA ASP A 201 7.97 -29.98 1.76
C ASP A 201 8.15 -30.38 0.28
N ASP A 202 8.08 -29.46 -0.66
CA ASP A 202 8.30 -29.75 -2.09
C ASP A 202 9.77 -29.95 -2.50
N SER A 203 10.72 -29.58 -1.62
CA SER A 203 12.15 -29.80 -1.90
C SER A 203 12.65 -31.23 -1.57
N ALA A 204 11.87 -32.00 -0.78
CA ALA A 204 12.28 -33.33 -0.36
C ALA A 204 11.97 -34.43 -1.39
N HIS A 205 11.04 -34.20 -2.32
CA HIS A 205 10.67 -35.18 -3.35
C HIS A 205 11.45 -35.11 -4.65
N ALA A 206 12.27 -34.08 -4.86
CA ALA A 206 13.08 -33.94 -6.09
C ALA A 206 14.44 -34.68 -6.04
N SER A 207 14.85 -35.23 -4.90
CA SER A 207 16.17 -35.87 -4.72
C SER A 207 16.19 -37.40 -4.86
N GLY A 208 15.07 -38.03 -5.21
CA GLY A 208 14.96 -39.51 -5.21
C GLY A 208 14.93 -40.22 -6.57
N ALA A 209 15.14 -39.56 -7.68
CA ALA A 209 14.96 -40.18 -9.00
C ALA A 209 16.22 -40.11 -9.89
N HIS A 210 17.38 -40.50 -9.39
CA HIS A 210 18.53 -40.94 -10.20
C HIS A 210 19.45 -41.80 -9.31
N ALA A 211 19.18 -43.11 -9.27
CA ALA A 211 20.13 -44.15 -8.98
C ALA A 211 19.72 -45.42 -9.77
#